data_e2b8efcb48730abe63ffb0d85fc8186f
#
_entry.id   e2b8efcb48730abe63ffb0d85fc8186f
#
_cell.length_a   1.000
_cell.length_b   1.000
_cell.length_c   1.000
_cell.angle_alpha   90.00
_cell.angle_beta   90.00
_cell.angle_gamma   90.00
#
_symmetry.space_group_name_H-M   'P 1'
#
loop_
_entity.id
_entity.type
_entity.pdbx_description
1 polymer ?
#
loop_
_entity_poly.entity_id
_entity_poly.type
_entity_poly.pdbx_seq_one_letter_code
_entity_poly.pdbx_strand_id
1 'polypeptide(L)'
;MSVPTPKDAEWLIRSQKADLAVVFAQDFASKKSGAQFIVDGSDPNMAQQWTAYAQQVIVNSLRNATLRSVGELSIVNSKLLYNPRMKSAYNFVPAIMGMLLLLICAMMTSVSIVKEKERGTMEVLLVSPIRPLMIIVAKVVPYLLLALLILAIILLMSATVLDVPLQGGLGWILVVSLIYILLALSLGLLISNIAQTQFVALLVSAMVLLLPTVMLSGMLFPVESMPTILQWVSAVIPPRYYIQAMRKLMIMGVGIQEVWQEVVVLIGMTALLLVVSLKKFKVRLE
;
A
#
# COMPACT_ATOMS: atom_id res chain seq x y z
N MET A 1 -25.99 9.08 4.43
CA MET A 1 -26.65 9.00 3.12
C MET A 1 -27.61 7.81 3.19
N SER A 2 -28.90 8.01 2.93
CA SER A 2 -29.87 6.90 2.91
C SER A 2 -30.05 6.41 1.48
N VAL A 3 -30.08 5.10 1.30
CA VAL A 3 -30.19 4.43 -0.02
C VAL A 3 -31.42 3.53 -0.02
N PRO A 4 -32.19 3.49 -1.09
CA PRO A 4 -33.47 2.78 -1.11
C PRO A 4 -33.34 1.27 -1.12
N THR A 5 -32.25 0.69 -1.66
CA THR A 5 -32.10 -0.77 -1.73
C THR A 5 -30.73 -1.28 -1.23
N PRO A 6 -30.66 -2.52 -0.73
CA PRO A 6 -29.37 -3.14 -0.37
C PRO A 6 -28.39 -3.27 -1.55
N LYS A 7 -28.92 -3.39 -2.79
CA LYS A 7 -28.10 -3.44 -4.01
C LYS A 7 -27.41 -2.11 -4.28
N ASP A 8 -28.10 -1.00 -4.04
CA ASP A 8 -27.51 0.34 -4.20
C ASP A 8 -26.42 0.57 -3.14
N ALA A 9 -26.61 0.05 -1.92
CA ALA A 9 -25.60 0.06 -0.87
C ALA A 9 -24.35 -0.73 -1.27
N GLU A 10 -24.51 -1.93 -1.83
CA GLU A 10 -23.38 -2.72 -2.36
C GLU A 10 -22.67 -1.98 -3.50
N TRP A 11 -23.41 -1.31 -4.39
CA TRP A 11 -22.83 -0.52 -5.47
C TRP A 11 -22.01 0.67 -4.94
N LEU A 12 -22.50 1.36 -3.91
CA LEU A 12 -21.74 2.46 -3.27
C LEU A 12 -20.42 1.99 -2.67
N ILE A 13 -20.42 0.82 -2.02
CA ILE A 13 -19.20 0.23 -1.46
C ILE A 13 -18.26 -0.20 -2.59
N ARG A 14 -18.76 -0.86 -3.64
CA ARG A 14 -17.96 -1.26 -4.81
C ARG A 14 -17.37 -0.06 -5.55
N SER A 15 -18.07 1.06 -5.60
CA SER A 15 -17.59 2.31 -6.20
C SER A 15 -16.75 3.18 -5.25
N GLN A 16 -16.35 2.64 -4.08
CA GLN A 16 -15.54 3.32 -3.07
C GLN A 16 -16.10 4.66 -2.58
N LYS A 17 -17.42 4.80 -2.60
CA LYS A 17 -18.13 5.98 -2.09
C LYS A 17 -18.61 5.79 -0.65
N ALA A 18 -18.54 4.58 -0.12
CA ALA A 18 -18.86 4.22 1.25
C ALA A 18 -18.07 2.97 1.68
N ASP A 19 -17.66 2.91 2.94
CA ASP A 19 -16.90 1.79 3.52
C ASP A 19 -17.81 0.81 4.25
N LEU A 20 -18.95 1.30 4.74
CA LEU A 20 -19.94 0.53 5.49
C LEU A 20 -21.35 0.95 5.09
N ALA A 21 -22.25 0.01 4.92
CA ALA A 21 -23.68 0.24 4.83
C ALA A 21 -24.42 -0.58 5.89
N VAL A 22 -25.41 0.06 6.53
CA VAL A 22 -26.28 -0.59 7.51
C VAL A 22 -27.66 -0.75 6.89
N VAL A 23 -28.10 -1.99 6.74
CA VAL A 23 -29.41 -2.34 6.20
C VAL A 23 -30.30 -2.79 7.36
N PHE A 24 -31.33 -2.01 7.61
CA PHE A 24 -32.35 -2.37 8.61
C PHE A 24 -33.46 -3.18 7.95
N ALA A 25 -33.87 -4.27 8.58
CA ALA A 25 -35.05 -5.00 8.14
C ALA A 25 -36.32 -4.18 8.38
N GLN A 26 -37.35 -4.39 7.57
CA GLN A 26 -38.63 -3.65 7.68
C GLN A 26 -39.27 -3.74 9.09
N ASP A 27 -39.03 -4.84 9.79
CA ASP A 27 -39.55 -5.10 11.13
C ASP A 27 -38.52 -4.86 12.24
N PHE A 28 -37.50 -4.06 12.00
CA PHE A 28 -36.42 -3.80 12.97
C PHE A 28 -36.95 -3.25 14.29
N ALA A 29 -38.02 -2.45 14.26
CA ALA A 29 -38.66 -1.86 15.43
C ALA A 29 -39.46 -2.91 16.28
N SER A 30 -39.82 -4.06 15.70
CA SER A 30 -40.67 -5.09 16.36
C SER A 30 -39.89 -6.23 17.04
N LYS A 31 -38.56 -6.08 17.24
CA LYS A 31 -37.67 -7.03 17.96
C LYS A 31 -37.44 -8.40 17.32
N LYS A 32 -37.95 -8.68 16.13
CA LYS A 32 -37.81 -9.99 15.48
C LYS A 32 -36.78 -10.04 14.35
N SER A 33 -36.33 -8.91 13.84
CA SER A 33 -35.43 -8.82 12.69
C SER A 33 -34.18 -7.99 13.01
N GLY A 34 -33.02 -8.41 12.50
CA GLY A 34 -31.73 -7.78 12.76
C GLY A 34 -31.34 -6.69 11.78
N ALA A 35 -30.22 -6.05 12.04
CA ALA A 35 -29.53 -5.21 11.10
C ALA A 35 -28.47 -6.03 10.35
N GLN A 36 -28.34 -5.81 9.04
CA GLN A 36 -27.27 -6.38 8.24
C GLN A 36 -26.23 -5.30 7.96
N PHE A 37 -24.97 -5.60 8.22
CA PHE A 37 -23.86 -4.76 7.83
C PHE A 37 -23.28 -5.26 6.52
N ILE A 38 -23.16 -4.38 5.55
CA ILE A 38 -22.42 -4.61 4.31
C ILE A 38 -21.15 -3.79 4.42
N VAL A 39 -20.00 -4.45 4.39
CA VAL A 39 -18.68 -3.82 4.67
C VAL A 39 -17.70 -4.18 3.57
N ASP A 40 -16.80 -3.25 3.25
CA ASP A 40 -15.65 -3.55 2.41
C ASP A 40 -14.69 -4.49 3.16
N GLY A 41 -14.59 -5.71 2.68
CA GLY A 41 -13.71 -6.74 3.25
C GLY A 41 -12.31 -6.80 2.64
N SER A 42 -11.96 -5.88 1.75
CA SER A 42 -10.63 -5.84 1.13
C SER A 42 -9.51 -5.62 2.15
N ASP A 43 -9.80 -4.84 3.21
CA ASP A 43 -8.99 -4.74 4.41
C ASP A 43 -9.72 -5.36 5.61
N PRO A 44 -9.31 -6.56 6.06
CA PRO A 44 -9.92 -7.22 7.20
C PRO A 44 -9.85 -6.43 8.50
N ASN A 45 -8.79 -5.63 8.71
CA ASN A 45 -8.61 -4.82 9.91
C ASN A 45 -9.65 -3.69 9.95
N MET A 46 -9.82 -2.99 8.81
CA MET A 46 -10.83 -1.95 8.67
C MET A 46 -12.24 -2.52 8.79
N ALA A 47 -12.52 -3.64 8.11
CA ALA A 47 -13.82 -4.28 8.17
C ALA A 47 -14.23 -4.64 9.61
N GLN A 48 -13.29 -5.16 10.42
CA GLN A 48 -13.54 -5.44 11.83
C GLN A 48 -13.81 -4.17 12.65
N GLN A 49 -13.02 -3.11 12.46
CA GLN A 49 -13.20 -1.85 13.18
C GLN A 49 -14.55 -1.20 12.85
N TRP A 50 -14.90 -1.11 11.56
CA TRP A 50 -16.19 -0.54 11.14
C TRP A 50 -17.36 -1.35 11.66
N THR A 51 -17.27 -2.68 11.61
CA THR A 51 -18.32 -3.57 12.12
C THR A 51 -18.49 -3.39 13.63
N ALA A 52 -17.41 -3.39 14.40
CA ALA A 52 -17.45 -3.20 15.84
C ALA A 52 -18.00 -1.83 16.23
N TYR A 53 -17.56 -0.77 15.53
CA TYR A 53 -18.05 0.58 15.76
C TYR A 53 -19.55 0.72 15.46
N ALA A 54 -20.00 0.24 14.31
CA ALA A 54 -21.40 0.27 13.93
C ALA A 54 -22.29 -0.52 14.91
N GLN A 55 -21.81 -1.69 15.36
CA GLN A 55 -22.48 -2.50 16.37
C GLN A 55 -22.61 -1.72 17.70
N GLN A 56 -21.54 -1.07 18.15
CA GLN A 56 -21.55 -0.29 19.37
C GLN A 56 -22.53 0.91 19.29
N VAL A 57 -22.57 1.60 18.15
CA VAL A 57 -23.50 2.73 17.92
C VAL A 57 -24.95 2.23 17.97
N ILE A 58 -25.27 1.11 17.32
CA ILE A 58 -26.64 0.55 17.34
C ILE A 58 -27.02 0.12 18.74
N VAL A 59 -26.15 -0.62 19.43
CA VAL A 59 -26.42 -1.08 20.82
C VAL A 59 -26.64 0.10 21.76
N ASN A 60 -25.81 1.15 21.69
CA ASN A 60 -25.96 2.34 22.49
C ASN A 60 -27.26 3.11 22.18
N SER A 61 -27.61 3.21 20.89
CA SER A 61 -28.85 3.87 20.47
C SER A 61 -30.09 3.12 20.96
N LEU A 62 -30.08 1.80 20.88
CA LEU A 62 -31.19 0.94 21.37
C LEU A 62 -31.27 0.94 22.91
N ARG A 63 -30.13 0.95 23.60
CA ARG A 63 -30.08 1.06 25.07
C ARG A 63 -30.67 2.38 25.57
N ASN A 64 -30.44 3.46 24.84
CA ASN A 64 -30.99 4.79 25.17
C ASN A 64 -32.50 4.89 24.86
N ALA A 65 -32.97 4.17 23.83
CA ALA A 65 -34.36 4.19 23.40
C ALA A 65 -35.27 3.28 24.25
N THR A 66 -34.73 2.21 24.82
CA THR A 66 -35.49 1.20 25.60
C THR A 66 -34.79 0.92 26.93
N LEU A 67 -35.29 1.53 28.01
CA LEU A 67 -34.76 1.40 29.38
C LEU A 67 -34.87 -0.01 30.00
N ARG A 68 -35.29 -1.04 29.28
CA ARG A 68 -35.40 -2.41 29.81
C ARG A 68 -35.20 -3.49 28.75
N SER A 69 -34.32 -4.41 29.07
CA SER A 69 -34.12 -5.74 28.44
C SER A 69 -33.70 -5.74 26.96
N VAL A 70 -32.50 -5.33 26.69
CA VAL A 70 -31.75 -5.81 25.50
C VAL A 70 -30.97 -7.05 25.94
N GLY A 71 -31.67 -8.16 26.12
CA GLY A 71 -31.05 -9.47 26.12
C GLY A 71 -30.58 -9.76 24.72
N GLU A 72 -29.31 -10.09 24.58
CA GLU A 72 -28.64 -10.67 23.39
C GLU A 72 -29.26 -10.27 22.05
N LEU A 73 -28.99 -9.04 21.59
CA LEU A 73 -29.14 -8.67 20.19
C LEU A 73 -28.03 -9.39 19.36
N SER A 74 -28.16 -10.71 19.30
CA SER A 74 -27.38 -11.58 18.41
C SER A 74 -27.85 -11.50 16.96
N ILE A 75 -28.23 -10.33 16.45
CA ILE A 75 -28.86 -10.24 15.14
C ILE A 75 -28.16 -9.21 14.28
N VAL A 76 -26.84 -9.21 14.33
CA VAL A 76 -26.03 -8.47 13.36
C VAL A 76 -25.37 -9.48 12.42
N ASN A 77 -25.86 -9.56 11.20
CA ASN A 77 -25.24 -10.37 10.16
C ASN A 77 -24.33 -9.45 9.32
N SER A 78 -23.04 -9.74 9.28
CA SER A 78 -22.08 -8.96 8.48
C SER A 78 -21.82 -9.65 7.14
N LYS A 79 -22.12 -8.98 6.04
CA LYS A 79 -21.76 -9.39 4.68
C LYS A 79 -20.50 -8.66 4.27
N LEU A 80 -19.39 -9.36 4.19
CA LEU A 80 -18.11 -8.83 3.72
C LEU A 80 -18.04 -8.97 2.22
N LEU A 81 -17.81 -7.85 1.53
CA LEU A 81 -17.51 -7.84 0.12
C LEU A 81 -16.03 -8.16 -0.09
N TYR A 82 -15.68 -8.79 -1.21
CA TYR A 82 -14.33 -9.15 -1.65
C TYR A 82 -13.60 -10.21 -0.82
N ASN A 83 -13.75 -10.26 0.50
CA ASN A 83 -13.07 -11.22 1.37
C ASN A 83 -14.03 -11.83 2.41
N PRO A 84 -14.99 -12.69 1.99
CA PRO A 84 -16.00 -13.26 2.89
C PRO A 84 -15.41 -14.11 4.01
N ARG A 85 -14.20 -14.66 3.81
CA ARG A 85 -13.49 -15.52 4.78
C ARG A 85 -12.54 -14.76 5.71
N MET A 86 -12.48 -13.44 5.60
CA MET A 86 -11.52 -12.59 6.36
C MET A 86 -10.08 -13.11 6.30
N LYS A 87 -9.63 -13.61 5.14
CA LYS A 87 -8.24 -14.08 4.96
C LYS A 87 -7.29 -12.91 5.12
N SER A 88 -6.42 -12.94 6.12
CA SER A 88 -5.41 -11.90 6.37
C SER A 88 -4.42 -11.74 5.20
N ALA A 89 -4.21 -12.80 4.41
CA ALA A 89 -3.37 -12.75 3.22
C ALA A 89 -3.78 -11.64 2.23
N TYR A 90 -5.05 -11.30 2.12
CA TYR A 90 -5.56 -10.26 1.23
C TYR A 90 -5.01 -8.87 1.60
N ASN A 91 -4.81 -8.60 2.88
CA ASN A 91 -4.19 -7.36 3.35
C ASN A 91 -2.66 -7.42 3.30
N PHE A 92 -2.08 -8.53 3.77
CA PHE A 92 -0.64 -8.63 3.95
C PHE A 92 0.13 -8.82 2.64
N VAL A 93 -0.42 -9.50 1.61
CA VAL A 93 0.31 -9.74 0.36
C VAL A 93 0.65 -8.43 -0.36
N PRO A 94 -0.29 -7.51 -0.65
CA PRO A 94 0.05 -6.21 -1.24
C PRO A 94 1.03 -5.40 -0.39
N ALA A 95 0.90 -5.47 0.93
CA ALA A 95 1.74 -4.74 1.86
C ALA A 95 3.19 -5.26 1.90
N ILE A 96 3.36 -6.57 2.01
CA ILE A 96 4.68 -7.22 1.99
C ILE A 96 5.35 -7.03 0.62
N MET A 97 4.58 -7.13 -0.47
CA MET A 97 5.08 -6.87 -1.82
C MET A 97 5.65 -5.46 -1.94
N GLY A 98 4.91 -4.44 -1.48
CA GLY A 98 5.39 -3.06 -1.45
C GLY A 98 6.63 -2.87 -0.57
N MET A 99 6.64 -3.46 0.61
CA MET A 99 7.77 -3.38 1.54
C MET A 99 9.03 -4.05 0.96
N LEU A 100 8.92 -5.28 0.45
CA LEU A 100 10.05 -6.02 -0.09
C LEU A 100 10.65 -5.35 -1.32
N LEU A 101 9.82 -4.92 -2.27
CA LEU A 101 10.28 -4.21 -3.46
C LEU A 101 11.01 -2.92 -3.10
N LEU A 102 10.46 -2.13 -2.15
CA LEU A 102 11.12 -0.91 -1.71
C LEU A 102 12.47 -1.18 -1.09
N LEU A 103 12.51 -2.08 -0.11
CA LEU A 103 13.74 -2.36 0.63
C LEU A 103 14.83 -2.92 -0.29
N ILE A 104 14.52 -3.97 -1.03
CA ILE A 104 15.51 -4.65 -1.86
C ILE A 104 16.03 -3.71 -2.95
N CYS A 105 15.14 -3.00 -3.65
CA CYS A 105 15.57 -2.08 -4.71
C CYS A 105 16.42 -0.93 -4.16
N ALA A 106 15.97 -0.28 -3.09
CA ALA A 106 16.69 0.86 -2.52
C ALA A 106 18.01 0.45 -1.87
N MET A 107 18.03 -0.66 -1.09
CA MET A 107 19.25 -1.16 -0.48
C MET A 107 20.28 -1.60 -1.50
N MET A 108 19.89 -2.42 -2.47
CA MET A 108 20.83 -2.94 -3.48
C MET A 108 21.41 -1.82 -4.34
N THR A 109 20.57 -0.85 -4.74
CA THR A 109 21.03 0.31 -5.52
C THR A 109 21.97 1.18 -4.70
N SER A 110 21.64 1.50 -3.45
CA SER A 110 22.47 2.33 -2.60
C SER A 110 23.81 1.68 -2.31
N VAL A 111 23.82 0.41 -1.92
CA VAL A 111 25.04 -0.36 -1.64
C VAL A 111 25.93 -0.48 -2.88
N SER A 112 25.36 -0.75 -4.05
CA SER A 112 26.13 -0.87 -5.29
C SER A 112 26.90 0.40 -5.64
N ILE A 113 26.28 1.57 -5.46
CA ILE A 113 26.93 2.85 -5.76
C ILE A 113 27.95 3.21 -4.67
N VAL A 114 27.59 3.01 -3.41
CA VAL A 114 28.48 3.31 -2.28
C VAL A 114 29.71 2.40 -2.28
N LYS A 115 29.57 1.16 -2.73
CA LYS A 115 30.70 0.25 -2.94
C LYS A 115 31.78 0.80 -3.87
N GLU A 116 31.38 1.44 -4.97
CA GLU A 116 32.32 2.09 -5.91
C GLU A 116 33.00 3.31 -5.25
N LYS A 117 32.25 4.07 -4.43
CA LYS A 117 32.83 5.19 -3.68
C LYS A 117 33.84 4.71 -2.64
N GLU A 118 33.49 3.69 -1.88
CA GLU A 118 34.32 3.14 -0.79
C GLU A 118 35.64 2.52 -1.32
N ARG A 119 35.60 1.98 -2.54
CA ARG A 119 36.77 1.39 -3.21
C ARG A 119 37.60 2.40 -4.01
N GLY A 120 37.17 3.65 -4.11
CA GLY A 120 37.83 4.68 -4.93
C GLY A 120 37.68 4.48 -6.45
N THR A 121 36.94 3.44 -6.89
CA THR A 121 36.73 3.16 -8.31
C THR A 121 35.77 4.17 -8.97
N MET A 122 35.02 4.92 -8.17
CA MET A 122 34.13 5.98 -8.67
C MET A 122 34.93 7.09 -9.38
N GLU A 123 36.10 7.46 -8.89
CA GLU A 123 36.94 8.49 -9.52
C GLU A 123 37.42 8.04 -10.89
N VAL A 124 37.78 6.76 -11.06
CA VAL A 124 38.17 6.18 -12.35
C VAL A 124 37.04 6.22 -13.36
N LEU A 125 35.81 5.91 -12.90
CA LEU A 125 34.61 5.98 -13.74
C LEU A 125 34.28 7.40 -14.17
N LEU A 126 34.62 8.41 -13.36
CA LEU A 126 34.33 9.80 -13.61
C LEU A 126 35.34 10.45 -14.58
N VAL A 127 36.59 9.97 -14.60
CA VAL A 127 37.61 10.40 -15.59
C VAL A 127 37.36 9.77 -16.97
N SER A 128 36.57 8.69 -17.03
CA SER A 128 36.19 8.06 -18.29
C SER A 128 35.26 8.99 -19.13
N PRO A 129 35.33 8.96 -20.47
CA PRO A 129 34.50 9.79 -21.36
C PRO A 129 33.01 9.34 -21.39
N ILE A 130 32.56 8.64 -20.36
CA ILE A 130 31.20 8.10 -20.23
C ILE A 130 30.31 9.15 -19.54
N ARG A 131 29.10 9.36 -20.07
CA ARG A 131 28.13 10.27 -19.45
C ARG A 131 27.69 9.72 -18.08
N PRO A 132 27.64 10.54 -17.01
CA PRO A 132 27.24 10.10 -15.67
C PRO A 132 25.89 9.34 -15.62
N LEU A 133 24.98 9.72 -16.52
CA LEU A 133 23.69 9.07 -16.64
C LEU A 133 23.79 7.60 -17.08
N MET A 134 24.76 7.28 -17.96
CA MET A 134 24.99 5.90 -18.39
C MET A 134 25.51 5.03 -17.25
N ILE A 135 26.33 5.58 -16.36
CA ILE A 135 26.81 4.86 -15.17
C ILE A 135 25.64 4.50 -14.27
N ILE A 136 24.74 5.46 -14.02
CA ILE A 136 23.54 5.23 -13.20
C ILE A 136 22.65 4.16 -13.84
N VAL A 137 22.36 4.28 -15.13
CA VAL A 137 21.52 3.31 -15.85
C VAL A 137 22.13 1.91 -15.80
N ALA A 138 23.44 1.77 -16.05
CA ALA A 138 24.15 0.50 -15.98
C ALA A 138 24.07 -0.16 -14.60
N LYS A 139 24.01 0.63 -13.51
CA LYS A 139 23.84 0.14 -12.14
C LYS A 139 22.39 -0.18 -11.78
N VAL A 140 21.44 0.57 -12.32
CA VAL A 140 20.01 0.42 -12.02
C VAL A 140 19.37 -0.76 -12.75
N VAL A 141 19.76 -1.01 -14.02
CA VAL A 141 19.16 -2.06 -14.86
C VAL A 141 19.25 -3.46 -14.26
N PRO A 142 20.38 -3.95 -13.71
CA PRO A 142 20.43 -5.27 -13.08
C PRO A 142 19.47 -5.38 -11.89
N TYR A 143 19.33 -4.33 -11.08
CA TYR A 143 18.42 -4.34 -9.94
C TYR A 143 16.95 -4.21 -10.34
N LEU A 144 16.66 -3.55 -11.46
CA LEU A 144 15.34 -3.56 -12.07
C LEU A 144 14.94 -4.98 -12.48
N LEU A 145 15.83 -5.72 -13.15
CA LEU A 145 15.56 -7.10 -13.55
C LEU A 145 15.38 -8.02 -12.33
N LEU A 146 16.21 -7.85 -11.31
CA LEU A 146 16.06 -8.58 -10.05
C LEU A 146 14.71 -8.27 -9.38
N ALA A 147 14.32 -7.00 -9.35
CA ALA A 147 13.04 -6.60 -8.77
C ALA A 147 11.84 -7.18 -9.52
N LEU A 148 11.90 -7.23 -10.85
CA LEU A 148 10.87 -7.88 -11.68
C LEU A 148 10.80 -9.39 -11.43
N LEU A 149 11.93 -10.04 -11.22
CA LEU A 149 11.98 -11.44 -10.84
C LEU A 149 11.33 -11.68 -9.48
N ILE A 150 11.67 -10.85 -8.48
CA ILE A 150 11.07 -10.92 -7.14
C ILE A 150 9.56 -10.68 -7.22
N LEU A 151 9.12 -9.68 -7.97
CA LEU A 151 7.71 -9.41 -8.21
C LEU A 151 7.00 -10.63 -8.80
N ALA A 152 7.58 -11.26 -9.82
CA ALA A 152 7.02 -12.44 -10.45
C ALA A 152 6.88 -13.61 -9.46
N ILE A 153 7.90 -13.84 -8.61
CA ILE A 153 7.86 -14.87 -7.55
C ILE A 153 6.75 -14.57 -6.54
N ILE A 154 6.64 -13.32 -6.08
CA ILE A 154 5.60 -12.93 -5.11
C ILE A 154 4.21 -13.12 -5.71
N LEU A 155 3.98 -12.69 -6.96
CA LEU A 155 2.70 -12.85 -7.64
C LEU A 155 2.35 -14.33 -7.85
N LEU A 156 3.32 -15.15 -8.22
CA LEU A 156 3.14 -16.58 -8.35
C LEU A 156 2.75 -17.23 -7.02
N MET A 157 3.49 -16.93 -5.95
CA MET A 157 3.19 -17.44 -4.61
C MET A 157 1.83 -16.95 -4.09
N SER A 158 1.48 -15.70 -4.35
CA SER A 158 0.18 -15.15 -3.93
C SER A 158 -0.99 -15.86 -4.58
N ALA A 159 -0.86 -16.21 -5.86
CA ALA A 159 -1.90 -16.90 -6.61
C ALA A 159 -1.99 -18.40 -6.29
N THR A 160 -0.83 -19.09 -6.12
CA THR A 160 -0.79 -20.55 -5.98
C THR A 160 -0.84 -21.07 -4.55
N VAL A 161 -0.25 -20.33 -3.61
CA VAL A 161 -0.11 -20.77 -2.20
C VAL A 161 -1.11 -20.07 -1.28
N LEU A 162 -1.33 -18.76 -1.51
CA LEU A 162 -2.14 -17.93 -0.62
C LEU A 162 -3.58 -17.72 -1.12
N ASP A 163 -3.91 -18.22 -2.30
CA ASP A 163 -5.23 -18.02 -2.94
C ASP A 163 -5.67 -16.55 -2.97
N VAL A 164 -4.74 -15.62 -3.19
CA VAL A 164 -5.06 -14.21 -3.33
C VAL A 164 -5.42 -13.94 -4.79
N PRO A 165 -6.63 -13.40 -5.05
CA PRO A 165 -7.07 -13.18 -6.42
C PRO A 165 -6.27 -12.07 -7.10
N LEU A 166 -6.06 -12.19 -8.42
CA LEU A 166 -5.45 -11.18 -9.28
C LEU A 166 -6.52 -10.65 -10.26
N GLN A 167 -7.60 -10.09 -9.72
CA GLN A 167 -8.81 -9.77 -10.49
C GLN A 167 -8.66 -8.57 -11.44
N GLY A 168 -7.85 -7.57 -11.09
CA GLY A 168 -7.69 -6.32 -11.85
C GLY A 168 -6.79 -6.40 -13.09
N GLY A 169 -6.35 -7.62 -13.46
CA GLY A 169 -5.51 -7.87 -14.63
C GLY A 169 -4.01 -7.70 -14.36
N LEU A 170 -3.24 -8.70 -14.73
CA LEU A 170 -1.78 -8.74 -14.54
C LEU A 170 -1.07 -7.52 -15.17
N GLY A 171 -1.58 -7.01 -16.31
CA GLY A 171 -0.95 -5.89 -17.01
C GLY A 171 -0.89 -4.63 -16.15
N TRP A 172 -1.97 -4.24 -15.49
CA TRP A 172 -2.00 -3.06 -14.64
C TRP A 172 -1.18 -3.24 -13.36
N ILE A 173 -1.19 -4.44 -12.78
CA ILE A 173 -0.36 -4.78 -11.63
C ILE A 173 1.12 -4.61 -11.98
N LEU A 174 1.56 -5.09 -13.16
CA LEU A 174 2.94 -4.95 -13.62
C LEU A 174 3.31 -3.48 -13.89
N VAL A 175 2.44 -2.71 -14.53
CA VAL A 175 2.69 -1.28 -14.82
C VAL A 175 2.88 -0.48 -13.54
N VAL A 176 1.96 -0.61 -12.57
CA VAL A 176 2.05 0.12 -11.30
C VAL A 176 3.27 -0.33 -10.50
N SER A 177 3.57 -1.64 -10.50
CA SER A 177 4.77 -2.17 -9.84
C SER A 177 6.05 -1.67 -10.50
N LEU A 178 6.09 -1.53 -11.82
CA LEU A 178 7.24 -0.98 -12.53
C LEU A 178 7.51 0.47 -12.12
N ILE A 179 6.48 1.31 -12.06
CA ILE A 179 6.58 2.70 -11.58
C ILE A 179 7.13 2.73 -10.15
N TYR A 180 6.61 1.85 -9.30
CA TYR A 180 7.05 1.76 -7.91
C TYR A 180 8.49 1.25 -7.75
N ILE A 181 8.91 0.28 -8.56
CA ILE A 181 10.30 -0.19 -8.60
C ILE A 181 11.24 0.94 -9.02
N LEU A 182 10.88 1.73 -10.05
CA LEU A 182 11.66 2.90 -10.47
C LEU A 182 11.77 3.95 -9.35
N LEU A 183 10.70 4.17 -8.60
CA LEU A 183 10.71 5.02 -7.42
C LEU A 183 11.68 4.49 -6.36
N ALA A 184 11.61 3.19 -6.03
CA ALA A 184 12.47 2.56 -5.04
C ALA A 184 13.95 2.61 -5.42
N LEU A 185 14.27 2.37 -6.71
CA LEU A 185 15.62 2.52 -7.24
C LEU A 185 16.12 3.97 -7.12
N SER A 186 15.24 4.95 -7.37
CA SER A 186 15.54 6.39 -7.22
C SER A 186 15.81 6.78 -5.76
N LEU A 187 15.08 6.19 -4.81
CA LEU A 187 15.38 6.34 -3.37
C LEU A 187 16.74 5.75 -3.02
N GLY A 188 17.10 4.61 -3.58
CA GLY A 188 18.43 4.01 -3.41
C GLY A 188 19.55 4.94 -3.92
N LEU A 189 19.35 5.57 -5.07
CA LEU A 189 20.25 6.60 -5.59
C LEU A 189 20.40 7.79 -4.62
N LEU A 190 19.29 8.26 -4.05
CA LEU A 190 19.29 9.35 -3.07
C LEU A 190 20.08 8.98 -1.81
N ILE A 191 19.84 7.78 -1.26
CA ILE A 191 20.54 7.28 -0.08
C ILE A 191 22.04 7.14 -0.37
N SER A 192 22.43 6.69 -1.57
CA SER A 192 23.81 6.56 -1.98
C SER A 192 24.56 7.91 -1.99
N ASN A 193 23.85 9.02 -2.17
CA ASN A 193 24.46 10.36 -2.12
C ASN A 193 24.84 10.79 -0.70
N ILE A 194 24.15 10.25 0.31
CA ILE A 194 24.38 10.58 1.74
C ILE A 194 25.38 9.61 2.37
N ALA A 195 25.27 8.34 2.04
CA ALA A 195 26.09 7.28 2.60
C ALA A 195 27.53 7.30 2.06
N GLN A 196 28.49 7.08 2.94
CA GLN A 196 29.92 7.01 2.61
C GLN A 196 30.45 5.58 2.57
N THR A 197 29.88 4.68 3.38
CA THR A 197 30.25 3.27 3.46
C THR A 197 29.05 2.38 3.18
N GLN A 198 29.32 1.15 2.73
CA GLN A 198 28.26 0.15 2.48
C GLN A 198 27.43 -0.12 3.74
N PHE A 199 28.09 -0.18 4.90
CA PHE A 199 27.40 -0.38 6.18
C PHE A 199 26.41 0.74 6.49
N VAL A 200 26.81 2.00 6.32
CA VAL A 200 25.93 3.16 6.51
C VAL A 200 24.78 3.15 5.49
N ALA A 201 25.04 2.78 4.23
CA ALA A 201 24.01 2.65 3.22
C ALA A 201 22.95 1.61 3.59
N LEU A 202 23.37 0.44 4.07
CA LEU A 202 22.45 -0.61 4.55
C LEU A 202 21.65 -0.14 5.77
N LEU A 203 22.30 0.43 6.75
CA LEU A 203 21.66 0.86 7.99
C LEU A 203 20.65 1.98 7.76
N VAL A 204 21.03 3.00 6.98
CA VAL A 204 20.12 4.11 6.60
C VAL A 204 18.95 3.57 5.79
N SER A 205 19.19 2.72 4.78
CA SER A 205 18.11 2.13 3.99
C SER A 205 17.14 1.34 4.86
N ALA A 206 17.66 0.48 5.75
CA ALA A 206 16.82 -0.32 6.63
C ALA A 206 16.02 0.56 7.60
N MET A 207 16.64 1.49 8.31
CA MET A 207 15.97 2.31 9.31
C MET A 207 15.00 3.32 8.71
N VAL A 208 15.41 4.03 7.64
CA VAL A 208 14.59 5.10 7.03
C VAL A 208 13.44 4.54 6.20
N LEU A 209 13.61 3.34 5.61
CA LEU A 209 12.58 2.78 4.76
C LEU A 209 11.70 1.76 5.50
N LEU A 210 12.27 0.86 6.33
CA LEU A 210 11.50 -0.22 6.94
C LEU A 210 10.55 0.30 8.03
N LEU A 211 11.06 1.08 8.99
CA LEU A 211 10.24 1.54 10.12
C LEU A 211 9.03 2.38 9.67
N PRO A 212 9.20 3.43 8.83
CA PRO A 212 8.06 4.20 8.36
C PRO A 212 7.12 3.36 7.48
N THR A 213 7.64 2.46 6.65
CA THR A 213 6.82 1.59 5.81
C THR A 213 5.92 0.70 6.65
N VAL A 214 6.46 0.02 7.65
CA VAL A 214 5.68 -0.89 8.49
C VAL A 214 4.63 -0.13 9.31
N MET A 215 4.99 1.04 9.87
CA MET A 215 4.13 1.79 10.78
C MET A 215 3.10 2.68 10.08
N LEU A 216 3.48 3.34 8.98
CA LEU A 216 2.72 4.44 8.41
C LEU A 216 2.19 4.20 6.99
N SER A 217 2.42 3.02 6.40
CA SER A 217 1.94 2.72 5.04
C SER A 217 0.51 2.17 4.97
N GLY A 218 -0.13 1.94 6.12
CA GLY A 218 -1.42 1.24 6.16
C GLY A 218 -1.29 -0.30 6.17
N MET A 219 -0.08 -0.83 6.41
CA MET A 219 0.17 -2.27 6.50
C MET A 219 -0.39 -2.87 7.79
N LEU A 220 0.02 -2.33 8.94
CA LEU A 220 -0.41 -2.80 10.26
C LEU A 220 -1.61 -2.02 10.77
N PHE A 221 -1.56 -0.71 10.67
CA PHE A 221 -2.61 0.16 11.17
C PHE A 221 -3.22 0.93 10.00
N PRO A 222 -4.56 0.94 9.87
CA PRO A 222 -5.23 1.76 8.87
C PRO A 222 -4.85 3.24 9.04
N VAL A 223 -4.57 3.91 7.93
CA VAL A 223 -4.11 5.32 7.98
C VAL A 223 -5.18 6.23 8.55
N GLU A 224 -6.45 5.90 8.32
CA GLU A 224 -7.63 6.64 8.79
C GLU A 224 -7.76 6.62 10.32
N SER A 225 -7.23 5.59 10.97
CA SER A 225 -7.25 5.46 12.45
C SER A 225 -6.10 6.20 13.13
N MET A 226 -5.15 6.76 12.36
CA MET A 226 -4.01 7.49 12.91
C MET A 226 -4.36 8.93 13.27
N PRO A 227 -3.67 9.53 14.27
CA PRO A 227 -3.75 10.98 14.51
C PRO A 227 -3.40 11.79 13.26
N THR A 228 -4.01 12.95 13.07
CA THR A 228 -3.87 13.80 11.87
C THR A 228 -2.41 14.08 11.50
N ILE A 229 -1.55 14.29 12.49
CA ILE A 229 -0.11 14.54 12.27
C ILE A 229 0.55 13.33 11.58
N LEU A 230 0.25 12.11 12.03
CA LEU A 230 0.80 10.89 11.43
C LEU A 230 0.23 10.63 10.02
N GLN A 231 -1.02 11.04 9.76
CA GLN A 231 -1.59 10.96 8.40
C GLN A 231 -0.83 11.86 7.42
N TRP A 232 -0.42 13.07 7.84
CA TRP A 232 0.41 13.95 7.02
C TRP A 232 1.79 13.37 6.73
N VAL A 233 2.43 12.78 7.74
CA VAL A 233 3.72 12.09 7.56
C VAL A 233 3.56 10.89 6.63
N SER A 234 2.51 10.10 6.83
CA SER A 234 2.15 8.95 5.98
C SER A 234 1.97 9.35 4.50
N ALA A 235 1.46 10.57 4.22
CA ALA A 235 1.27 11.05 2.86
C ALA A 235 2.59 11.22 2.06
N VAL A 236 3.73 11.34 2.74
CA VAL A 236 5.06 11.43 2.11
C VAL A 236 5.67 10.05 1.83
N ILE A 237 5.07 8.99 2.35
CA ILE A 237 5.61 7.62 2.29
C ILE A 237 5.09 6.90 1.05
N PRO A 238 5.94 6.57 0.05
CA PRO A 238 5.51 5.98 -1.21
C PRO A 238 4.80 4.62 -1.08
N PRO A 239 5.21 3.70 -0.20
CA PRO A 239 4.54 2.42 0.01
C PRO A 239 3.05 2.53 0.29
N ARG A 240 2.58 3.59 0.93
CA ARG A 240 1.17 3.84 1.18
C ARG A 240 0.35 3.78 -0.11
N TYR A 241 0.75 4.54 -1.11
CA TYR A 241 0.03 4.61 -2.39
C TYR A 241 0.13 3.31 -3.19
N TYR A 242 1.29 2.66 -3.14
CA TYR A 242 1.48 1.38 -3.81
C TYR A 242 0.61 0.28 -3.19
N ILE A 243 0.57 0.18 -1.86
CA ILE A 243 -0.24 -0.81 -1.15
C ILE A 243 -1.73 -0.59 -1.43
N GLN A 244 -2.19 0.66 -1.39
CA GLN A 244 -3.57 1.01 -1.73
C GLN A 244 -3.91 0.63 -3.18
N ALA A 245 -3.05 1.00 -4.15
CA ALA A 245 -3.25 0.65 -5.55
C ALA A 245 -3.27 -0.87 -5.77
N MET A 246 -2.34 -1.61 -5.14
CA MET A 246 -2.30 -3.07 -5.27
C MET A 246 -3.50 -3.75 -4.62
N ARG A 247 -3.96 -3.26 -3.48
CA ARG A 247 -5.17 -3.77 -2.82
C ARG A 247 -6.39 -3.59 -3.71
N LYS A 248 -6.56 -2.42 -4.32
CA LYS A 248 -7.63 -2.11 -5.28
C LYS A 248 -7.55 -3.01 -6.52
N LEU A 249 -6.38 -3.12 -7.13
CA LEU A 249 -6.20 -3.94 -8.34
C LEU A 249 -6.33 -5.43 -8.07
N MET A 250 -5.64 -5.97 -7.06
CA MET A 250 -5.60 -7.42 -6.83
C MET A 250 -6.91 -7.96 -6.25
N ILE A 251 -7.49 -7.26 -5.27
CA ILE A 251 -8.58 -7.78 -4.45
C ILE A 251 -9.93 -7.28 -4.93
N MET A 252 -10.08 -5.97 -5.16
CA MET A 252 -11.34 -5.40 -5.61
C MET A 252 -11.57 -5.62 -7.11
N GLY A 253 -10.52 -5.91 -7.89
CA GLY A 253 -10.62 -6.14 -9.33
C GLY A 253 -11.02 -4.91 -10.13
N VAL A 254 -10.75 -3.72 -9.61
CA VAL A 254 -11.07 -2.46 -10.27
C VAL A 254 -10.08 -2.14 -11.39
N GLY A 255 -10.50 -1.33 -12.35
CA GLY A 255 -9.64 -0.87 -13.44
C GLY A 255 -8.68 0.25 -13.02
N ILE A 256 -7.77 0.61 -13.95
CA ILE A 256 -6.79 1.70 -13.73
C ILE A 256 -7.47 3.04 -13.41
N GLN A 257 -8.70 3.25 -13.84
CA GLN A 257 -9.46 4.47 -13.60
C GLN A 257 -9.76 4.74 -12.13
N GLU A 258 -9.79 3.69 -11.31
CA GLU A 258 -10.05 3.81 -9.86
C GLU A 258 -8.75 3.96 -9.04
N VAL A 259 -7.59 3.74 -9.68
CA VAL A 259 -6.26 3.84 -9.03
C VAL A 259 -5.41 4.96 -9.62
N TRP A 260 -6.01 5.82 -10.46
CA TRP A 260 -5.27 6.89 -11.13
C TRP A 260 -4.62 7.88 -10.16
N GLN A 261 -5.26 8.14 -9.02
CA GLN A 261 -4.74 9.07 -8.00
C GLN A 261 -3.42 8.55 -7.40
N GLU A 262 -3.40 7.29 -6.99
CA GLU A 262 -2.22 6.63 -6.45
C GLU A 262 -1.09 6.57 -7.49
N VAL A 263 -1.44 6.27 -8.73
CA VAL A 263 -0.47 6.21 -9.84
C VAL A 263 0.14 7.57 -10.13
N VAL A 264 -0.65 8.63 -10.19
CA VAL A 264 -0.17 10.01 -10.41
C VAL A 264 0.78 10.44 -9.28
N VAL A 265 0.44 10.14 -8.03
CA VAL A 265 1.31 10.44 -6.89
C VAL A 265 2.61 9.67 -6.98
N LEU A 266 2.58 8.37 -7.30
CA LEU A 266 3.79 7.56 -7.48
C LEU A 266 4.68 8.08 -8.61
N ILE A 267 4.11 8.46 -9.76
CA ILE A 267 4.85 9.07 -10.87
C ILE A 267 5.46 10.40 -10.44
N GLY A 268 4.70 11.26 -9.78
CA GLY A 268 5.17 12.55 -9.28
C GLY A 268 6.33 12.40 -8.31
N MET A 269 6.21 11.48 -7.34
CA MET A 269 7.29 11.16 -6.39
C MET A 269 8.51 10.59 -7.11
N THR A 270 8.32 9.70 -8.09
CA THR A 270 9.43 9.13 -8.89
C THR A 270 10.18 10.23 -9.64
N ALA A 271 9.47 11.09 -10.34
CA ALA A 271 10.06 12.21 -11.09
C ALA A 271 10.84 13.15 -10.16
N LEU A 272 10.25 13.52 -9.02
CA LEU A 272 10.89 14.38 -8.03
C LEU A 272 12.19 13.76 -7.50
N LEU A 273 12.14 12.49 -7.09
CA LEU A 273 13.29 11.78 -6.55
C LEU A 273 14.40 11.61 -7.59
N LEU A 274 14.05 11.30 -8.84
CA LEU A 274 15.03 11.23 -9.94
C LEU A 274 15.71 12.56 -10.17
N VAL A 275 14.93 13.65 -10.27
CA VAL A 275 15.50 14.99 -10.48
C VAL A 275 16.43 15.39 -9.34
N VAL A 276 16.02 15.18 -8.08
CA VAL A 276 16.83 15.50 -6.90
C VAL A 276 18.10 14.64 -6.86
N SER A 277 17.99 13.37 -7.15
CA SER A 277 19.10 12.43 -7.14
C SER A 277 20.14 12.77 -8.22
N LEU A 278 19.67 13.06 -9.44
CA LEU A 278 20.54 13.42 -10.57
C LEU A 278 21.25 14.77 -10.34
N LYS A 279 20.55 15.78 -9.81
CA LYS A 279 21.17 17.07 -9.47
C LYS A 279 22.27 16.93 -8.42
N LYS A 280 22.00 16.18 -7.34
CA LYS A 280 23.01 15.96 -6.29
C LYS A 280 24.19 15.12 -6.77
N PHE A 281 23.98 14.22 -7.72
CA PHE A 281 25.04 13.44 -8.31
C PHE A 281 25.96 14.32 -9.18
N LYS A 282 25.40 15.28 -9.92
CA LYS A 282 26.16 16.20 -10.78
C LYS A 282 27.00 17.22 -10.00
N VAL A 283 26.46 17.79 -8.92
CA VAL A 283 27.14 18.79 -8.05
C VAL A 283 28.36 18.20 -7.33
N ARG A 284 28.44 16.90 -7.16
CA ARG A 284 29.57 16.23 -6.51
C ARG A 284 30.71 15.90 -7.47
N LEU A 285 30.54 16.25 -8.75
CA LEU A 285 31.49 16.06 -9.85
C LEU A 285 32.23 17.37 -10.19
N GLU A 286 31.76 18.50 -9.67
CA GLU A 286 32.42 19.81 -9.67
C GLU A 286 33.08 20.05 -8.31
#